data_210b35e52b0001f5ed614aa026cf44f0
#
_entry.id   210b35e52b0001f5ed614aa026cf44f0
#
_cell.length_a   1.000
_cell.length_b   1.000
_cell.length_c   1.000
_cell.angle_alpha   90.00
_cell.angle_beta   90.00
_cell.angle_gamma   90.00
#
_symmetry.space_group_name_H-M   'P 1'
#
loop_
_entity.id
_entity.type
_entity.pdbx_description
1 polymer ?
#
loop_
_entity_poly.entity_id
_entity_poly.type
_entity_poly.pdbx_seq_one_letter_code
_entity_poly.pdbx_strand_id
1 'polypeptide(L)'
;LLPIFEQQTGINTQVFIGSTGNLFQQVHHGAPFDIFIAADKLRPSKLVAANLALANSLKTYAFGTISFWSNQWQKTEHAPEKLPTFEYLINSIRKDNVRLAIANPNIAPYGLAAKQVIENNELWHIINKNQLITGSNINQTFQQVRSGAVPLGIVADSQLIVNHLIGVTIPHQHYQPIEQQLVIISASNN
;
A
#
# COMPACT_ATOMS: atom_id res chain seq x y z
N LEU A 1 -3.17 -12.78 12.63
CA LEU A 1 -3.98 -12.14 13.68
C LEU A 1 -5.41 -12.69 13.71
N LEU A 2 -6.14 -12.73 12.57
CA LEU A 2 -7.55 -13.17 12.55
C LEU A 2 -7.78 -14.61 13.05
N PRO A 3 -7.03 -15.63 12.63
CA PRO A 3 -7.23 -16.97 13.18
C PRO A 3 -7.07 -17.05 14.70
N ILE A 4 -6.16 -16.23 15.27
CA ILE A 4 -5.98 -16.15 16.73
C ILE A 4 -7.19 -15.50 17.38
N PHE A 5 -7.71 -14.42 16.79
CA PHE A 5 -8.92 -13.74 17.26
C PHE A 5 -10.13 -14.68 17.23
N GLU A 6 -10.36 -15.37 16.12
CA GLU A 6 -11.45 -16.33 15.96
C GLU A 6 -11.38 -17.47 16.97
N GLN A 7 -10.17 -17.98 17.20
CA GLN A 7 -9.93 -19.05 18.20
C GLN A 7 -10.21 -18.55 19.63
N GLN A 8 -9.84 -17.30 19.95
CA GLN A 8 -10.00 -16.75 21.29
C GLN A 8 -11.42 -16.27 21.60
N THR A 9 -12.15 -15.82 20.59
CA THR A 9 -13.47 -15.19 20.78
C THR A 9 -14.63 -16.04 20.30
N GLY A 10 -14.39 -17.04 19.45
CA GLY A 10 -15.45 -17.79 18.76
C GLY A 10 -16.16 -17.00 17.65
N ILE A 11 -15.73 -15.77 17.35
CA ILE A 11 -16.33 -14.91 16.33
C ILE A 11 -15.66 -15.20 14.99
N ASN A 12 -16.45 -15.62 13.99
CA ASN A 12 -15.97 -15.79 12.62
C ASN A 12 -15.81 -14.45 11.94
N THR A 13 -14.72 -14.27 11.22
CA THR A 13 -14.41 -13.03 10.50
C THR A 13 -14.44 -13.23 8.99
N GLN A 14 -14.98 -12.25 8.26
CA GLN A 14 -14.93 -12.19 6.81
C GLN A 14 -14.13 -10.95 6.38
N VAL A 15 -13.08 -11.16 5.59
CA VAL A 15 -12.16 -10.08 5.18
C VAL A 15 -12.37 -9.72 3.72
N PHE A 16 -12.60 -8.44 3.48
CA PHE A 16 -12.67 -7.86 2.14
C PHE A 16 -11.42 -7.02 1.90
N ILE A 17 -10.66 -7.36 0.86
CA ILE A 17 -9.37 -6.70 0.54
C ILE A 17 -9.55 -5.82 -0.69
N GLY A 18 -9.14 -4.56 -0.57
CA GLY A 18 -9.21 -3.59 -1.65
C GLY A 18 -8.33 -2.37 -1.40
N SER A 19 -8.36 -1.40 -2.32
CA SER A 19 -7.79 -0.09 -2.02
C SER A 19 -8.66 0.63 -0.99
N THR A 20 -8.04 1.42 -0.12
CA THR A 20 -8.77 2.19 0.91
C THR A 20 -9.89 3.04 0.29
N GLY A 21 -9.63 3.64 -0.89
CA GLY A 21 -10.63 4.43 -1.60
C GLY A 21 -11.84 3.62 -2.06
N ASN A 22 -11.62 2.43 -2.62
CA ASN A 22 -12.72 1.58 -3.09
C ASN A 22 -13.56 1.06 -1.92
N LEU A 23 -12.91 0.61 -0.84
CA LEU A 23 -13.62 0.14 0.36
C LEU A 23 -14.38 1.28 1.05
N PHE A 24 -13.78 2.48 1.12
CA PHE A 24 -14.47 3.68 1.60
C PHE A 24 -15.76 3.96 0.81
N GLN A 25 -15.73 3.89 -0.52
CA GLN A 25 -16.93 4.08 -1.34
C GLN A 25 -18.00 3.02 -1.05
N GLN A 26 -17.60 1.76 -0.87
CA GLN A 26 -18.54 0.70 -0.50
C GLN A 26 -19.23 0.98 0.84
N VAL A 27 -18.45 1.35 1.88
CA VAL A 27 -19.03 1.77 3.18
C VAL A 27 -19.95 2.97 3.01
N HIS A 28 -19.53 3.97 2.25
CA HIS A 28 -20.33 5.19 2.03
C HIS A 28 -21.66 4.90 1.33
N HIS A 29 -21.73 3.86 0.50
CA HIS A 29 -22.95 3.40 -0.16
C HIS A 29 -23.69 2.30 0.62
N GLY A 30 -23.37 2.08 1.89
CA GLY A 30 -24.11 1.21 2.78
C GLY A 30 -23.73 -0.27 2.71
N ALA A 31 -22.54 -0.61 2.24
CA ALA A 31 -22.05 -1.99 2.34
C ALA A 31 -22.00 -2.43 3.82
N PRO A 32 -22.44 -3.65 4.16
CA PRO A 32 -22.61 -4.11 5.53
C PRO A 32 -21.27 -4.57 6.14
N PHE A 33 -20.38 -3.64 6.37
CA PHE A 33 -19.11 -3.87 7.06
C PHE A 33 -19.23 -3.43 8.53
N ASP A 34 -18.56 -4.16 9.42
CA ASP A 34 -18.50 -3.83 10.84
C ASP A 34 -17.33 -2.91 11.15
N ILE A 35 -16.16 -3.17 10.54
CA ILE A 35 -14.93 -2.44 10.80
C ILE A 35 -14.29 -2.04 9.47
N PHE A 36 -13.91 -0.77 9.37
CA PHE A 36 -13.12 -0.27 8.26
C PHE A 36 -11.68 -0.03 8.70
N ILE A 37 -10.74 -0.81 8.14
CA ILE A 37 -9.31 -0.72 8.39
C ILE A 37 -8.66 -0.05 7.18
N ALA A 38 -8.24 1.19 7.34
CA ALA A 38 -7.74 2.04 6.26
C ALA A 38 -6.22 2.21 6.32
N ALA A 39 -5.60 2.34 5.15
CA ALA A 39 -4.20 2.70 5.03
C ALA A 39 -3.99 4.24 5.02
N ASP A 40 -4.97 5.03 5.41
CA ASP A 40 -4.88 6.47 5.64
C ASP A 40 -5.79 6.90 6.81
N LYS A 41 -5.63 8.15 7.25
CA LYS A 41 -6.46 8.78 8.28
C LYS A 41 -7.63 9.58 7.69
N LEU A 42 -7.55 9.97 6.43
CA LEU A 42 -8.52 10.87 5.79
C LEU A 42 -9.88 10.20 5.63
N ARG A 43 -9.91 8.97 5.15
CA ARG A 43 -11.16 8.26 4.84
C ARG A 43 -11.92 7.81 6.08
N PRO A 44 -11.29 7.24 7.13
CA PRO A 44 -11.97 7.01 8.41
C PRO A 44 -12.56 8.28 9.02
N SER A 45 -11.81 9.40 9.02
CA SER A 45 -12.31 10.69 9.51
C SER A 45 -13.51 11.21 8.70
N LYS A 46 -13.54 10.99 7.37
CA LYS A 46 -14.70 11.33 6.54
C LYS A 46 -15.93 10.51 6.87
N LEU A 47 -15.78 9.21 7.18
CA LEU A 47 -16.91 8.37 7.63
C LEU A 47 -17.47 8.86 8.96
N VAL A 48 -16.60 9.23 9.90
CA VAL A 48 -17.04 9.84 11.17
C VAL A 48 -17.78 11.15 10.94
N ALA A 49 -17.24 12.05 10.12
CA ALA A 49 -17.89 13.32 9.80
C ALA A 49 -19.26 13.17 9.08
N ALA A 50 -19.43 12.06 8.36
CA ALA A 50 -20.70 11.70 7.70
C ALA A 50 -21.67 10.92 8.62
N ASN A 51 -21.34 10.70 9.91
CA ASN A 51 -22.08 9.85 10.86
C ASN A 51 -22.22 8.39 10.42
N LEU A 52 -21.33 7.91 9.56
CA LEU A 52 -21.28 6.52 9.08
C LEU A 52 -20.37 5.64 9.94
N ALA A 53 -19.61 6.24 10.87
CA ALA A 53 -18.71 5.53 11.77
C ALA A 53 -18.67 6.17 13.15
N LEU A 54 -18.36 5.36 14.18
CA LEU A 54 -18.32 5.77 15.58
C LEU A 54 -17.06 6.59 15.87
N ALA A 55 -17.18 7.86 16.21
CA ALA A 55 -16.06 8.77 16.45
C ALA A 55 -15.11 8.27 17.56
N ASN A 56 -15.64 7.66 18.61
CA ASN A 56 -14.85 7.15 19.74
C ASN A 56 -14.06 5.86 19.40
N SER A 57 -14.33 5.24 18.25
CA SER A 57 -13.63 4.04 17.78
C SER A 57 -12.46 4.37 16.83
N LEU A 58 -12.32 5.63 16.41
CA LEU A 58 -11.26 6.05 15.50
C LEU A 58 -9.90 5.94 16.18
N LYS A 59 -9.03 5.07 15.64
CA LYS A 59 -7.70 4.80 16.20
C LYS A 59 -6.65 4.65 15.11
N THR A 60 -5.49 5.26 15.31
CA THR A 60 -4.27 4.95 14.56
C THR A 60 -3.71 3.62 15.07
N TYR A 61 -3.54 2.64 14.17
CA TYR A 61 -3.04 1.31 14.52
C TYR A 61 -1.64 1.02 13.97
N ALA A 62 -1.21 1.76 12.94
CA ALA A 62 0.11 1.58 12.34
C ALA A 62 0.55 2.82 11.53
N PHE A 63 1.85 2.88 11.25
CA PHE A 63 2.43 3.74 10.22
C PHE A 63 3.05 2.85 9.14
N GLY A 64 2.62 3.05 7.90
CA GLY A 64 3.12 2.30 6.76
C GLY A 64 4.42 2.89 6.22
N THR A 65 5.29 2.00 5.75
CA THR A 65 6.53 2.33 5.05
C THR A 65 6.56 1.66 3.68
N ILE A 66 7.35 2.20 2.76
CA ILE A 66 7.46 1.72 1.38
C ILE A 66 8.91 1.47 1.00
N SER A 67 9.08 0.47 0.14
CA SER A 67 10.37 0.10 -0.43
C SER A 67 10.31 -0.06 -1.94
N PHE A 68 11.40 0.19 -2.63
CA PHE A 68 11.65 -0.42 -3.93
C PHE A 68 11.89 -1.91 -3.76
N TRP A 69 11.27 -2.69 -4.64
CA TRP A 69 11.46 -4.13 -4.65
C TRP A 69 11.40 -4.70 -6.07
N SER A 70 12.22 -5.74 -6.28
CA SER A 70 12.25 -6.57 -7.48
C SER A 70 12.27 -8.04 -7.09
N ASN A 71 11.53 -8.89 -7.82
CA ASN A 71 11.57 -10.33 -7.61
C ASN A 71 12.95 -10.94 -7.95
N GLN A 72 13.74 -10.25 -8.78
CA GLN A 72 15.08 -10.70 -9.16
C GLN A 72 16.07 -10.65 -8.00
N TRP A 73 15.82 -9.80 -6.99
CA TRP A 73 16.71 -9.69 -5.82
C TRP A 73 16.62 -10.88 -4.86
N GLN A 74 15.61 -11.73 -5.03
CA GLN A 74 15.34 -12.89 -4.17
C GLN A 74 15.78 -14.24 -4.81
N LYS A 75 16.27 -14.23 -6.04
CA LYS A 75 16.68 -15.46 -6.73
C LYS A 75 18.09 -15.85 -6.27
N THR A 76 18.23 -17.04 -5.71
CA THR A 76 19.44 -17.56 -5.05
C THR A 76 20.68 -17.60 -5.92
N GLU A 77 20.54 -17.79 -7.26
CA GLU A 77 21.69 -17.88 -8.18
C GLU A 77 22.07 -16.54 -8.83
N HIS A 78 21.18 -15.53 -8.79
CA HIS A 78 21.39 -14.26 -9.49
C HIS A 78 21.00 -13.06 -8.59
N ALA A 79 20.82 -13.28 -7.29
CA ALA A 79 20.62 -12.19 -6.36
C ALA A 79 21.90 -11.32 -6.35
N PRO A 80 21.78 -9.99 -6.41
CA PRO A 80 22.95 -9.12 -6.33
C PRO A 80 23.61 -9.31 -4.96
N GLU A 81 24.94 -9.40 -4.94
CA GLU A 81 25.72 -9.46 -3.68
C GLU A 81 25.35 -8.31 -2.73
N LYS A 82 24.95 -7.18 -3.30
CA LYS A 82 24.50 -6.00 -2.57
C LYS A 82 23.28 -5.39 -3.28
N LEU A 83 22.23 -5.09 -2.52
CA LEU A 83 21.11 -4.34 -3.06
C LEU A 83 21.54 -2.98 -3.63
N PRO A 84 20.90 -2.50 -4.72
CA PRO A 84 21.16 -1.17 -5.25
C PRO A 84 20.81 -0.10 -4.19
N THR A 85 21.43 1.08 -4.30
CA THR A 85 21.05 2.21 -3.45
C THR A 85 19.77 2.86 -3.96
N PHE A 86 19.14 3.65 -3.09
CA PHE A 86 17.96 4.45 -3.47
C PHE A 86 18.30 5.37 -4.67
N GLU A 87 19.42 6.08 -4.61
CA GLU A 87 19.87 7.00 -5.66
C GLU A 87 20.14 6.27 -6.98
N TYR A 88 20.71 5.07 -6.92
CA TYR A 88 20.91 4.24 -8.12
C TYR A 88 19.56 3.91 -8.77
N LEU A 89 18.56 3.50 -8.00
CA LEU A 89 17.22 3.17 -8.51
C LEU A 89 16.52 4.37 -9.12
N ILE A 90 16.60 5.55 -8.50
CA ILE A 90 16.08 6.80 -9.05
C ILE A 90 16.73 7.12 -10.39
N ASN A 91 18.07 6.96 -10.49
CA ASN A 91 18.80 7.20 -11.73
C ASN A 91 18.47 6.16 -12.82
N SER A 92 18.27 4.90 -12.48
CA SER A 92 17.86 3.85 -13.42
C SER A 92 16.46 4.10 -14.00
N ILE A 93 15.52 4.53 -13.16
CA ILE A 93 14.18 4.94 -13.61
C ILE A 93 14.28 6.11 -14.60
N ARG A 94 15.18 7.06 -14.31
CA ARG A 94 15.36 8.27 -15.15
C ARG A 94 16.00 7.97 -16.50
N LYS A 95 17.02 7.10 -16.54
CA LYS A 95 17.87 6.88 -17.73
C LYS A 95 17.52 5.65 -18.54
N ASP A 96 17.16 4.57 -17.85
CA ASP A 96 17.10 3.23 -18.44
C ASP A 96 15.68 2.80 -18.83
N ASN A 97 14.69 3.71 -18.76
CA ASN A 97 13.28 3.41 -19.04
C ASN A 97 12.74 2.20 -18.26
N VAL A 98 13.22 1.95 -17.05
CA VAL A 98 12.78 0.83 -16.22
C VAL A 98 11.28 0.95 -15.94
N ARG A 99 10.53 -0.12 -16.22
CA ARG A 99 9.10 -0.17 -15.89
C ARG A 99 8.93 -0.28 -14.38
N LEU A 100 8.09 0.60 -13.83
CA LEU A 100 7.85 0.73 -12.40
C LEU A 100 6.38 0.47 -12.07
N ALA A 101 6.12 -0.48 -11.18
CA ALA A 101 4.78 -0.73 -10.64
C ALA A 101 4.54 0.13 -9.38
N ILE A 102 3.39 0.81 -9.34
CA ILE A 102 2.87 1.49 -8.15
C ILE A 102 1.38 1.20 -7.98
N ALA A 103 0.86 1.32 -6.77
CA ALA A 103 -0.60 1.32 -6.59
C ALA A 103 -1.20 2.62 -7.17
N ASN A 104 -2.47 2.57 -7.56
CA ASN A 104 -3.14 3.75 -8.12
C ASN A 104 -3.22 4.88 -7.08
N PRO A 105 -2.54 6.03 -7.31
CA PRO A 105 -2.45 7.12 -6.34
C PRO A 105 -3.79 7.79 -6.02
N ASN A 106 -4.78 7.66 -6.88
CA ASN A 106 -6.09 8.29 -6.67
C ASN A 106 -6.94 7.56 -5.61
N ILE A 107 -6.71 6.26 -5.42
CA ILE A 107 -7.53 5.40 -4.56
C ILE A 107 -6.76 4.65 -3.48
N ALA A 108 -5.44 4.54 -3.60
CA ALA A 108 -4.58 3.79 -2.69
C ALA A 108 -3.57 4.72 -2.00
N PRO A 109 -3.54 4.78 -0.65
CA PRO A 109 -2.60 5.63 0.10
C PRO A 109 -1.12 5.29 -0.18
N TYR A 110 -0.79 4.02 -0.32
CA TYR A 110 0.54 3.58 -0.73
C TYR A 110 0.90 4.05 -2.16
N GLY A 111 -0.10 4.15 -3.05
CA GLY A 111 0.07 4.72 -4.38
C GLY A 111 0.32 6.23 -4.35
N LEU A 112 -0.36 6.95 -3.45
CA LEU A 112 -0.12 8.36 -3.23
C LEU A 112 1.30 8.62 -2.71
N ALA A 113 1.76 7.81 -1.74
CA ALA A 113 3.13 7.89 -1.25
C ALA A 113 4.16 7.59 -2.36
N ALA A 114 3.92 6.56 -3.19
CA ALA A 114 4.77 6.24 -4.34
C ALA A 114 4.81 7.39 -5.36
N LYS A 115 3.66 8.03 -5.63
CA LYS A 115 3.59 9.22 -6.49
C LYS A 115 4.43 10.36 -5.93
N GLN A 116 4.35 10.64 -4.62
CA GLN A 116 5.16 11.66 -3.96
C GLN A 116 6.66 11.39 -4.08
N VAL A 117 7.09 10.11 -3.94
CA VAL A 117 8.49 9.74 -4.18
C VAL A 117 8.93 10.10 -5.60
N ILE A 118 8.11 9.79 -6.59
CA ILE A 118 8.39 10.08 -8.00
C ILE A 118 8.44 11.59 -8.25
N GLU A 119 7.49 12.36 -7.69
CA GLU A 119 7.43 13.82 -7.81
C GLU A 119 8.61 14.51 -7.11
N ASN A 120 8.91 14.13 -5.87
CA ASN A 120 10.00 14.71 -5.08
C ASN A 120 11.40 14.40 -5.63
N ASN A 121 11.51 13.44 -6.56
CA ASN A 121 12.75 13.15 -7.28
C ASN A 121 12.70 13.63 -8.75
N GLU A 122 11.75 14.51 -9.10
CA GLU A 122 11.59 15.14 -10.42
C GLU A 122 11.37 14.12 -11.57
N LEU A 123 10.83 12.94 -11.25
CA LEU A 123 10.63 11.88 -12.24
C LEU A 123 9.22 11.90 -12.86
N TRP A 124 8.24 12.57 -12.24
CA TRP A 124 6.83 12.49 -12.67
C TRP A 124 6.59 12.96 -14.10
N HIS A 125 7.35 13.98 -14.55
CA HIS A 125 7.25 14.51 -15.90
C HIS A 125 8.13 13.75 -16.92
N ILE A 126 9.06 12.94 -16.44
CA ILE A 126 10.01 12.17 -17.27
C ILE A 126 9.47 10.76 -17.54
N ILE A 127 8.85 10.14 -16.54
CA ILE A 127 8.24 8.82 -16.67
C ILE A 127 7.11 8.85 -17.70
N ASN A 128 7.27 8.09 -18.75
CA ASN A 128 6.20 7.96 -19.75
C ASN A 128 5.09 6.99 -19.29
N LYS A 129 3.91 7.07 -19.93
CA LYS A 129 2.75 6.25 -19.57
C LYS A 129 2.99 4.73 -19.70
N ASN A 130 3.90 4.30 -20.56
CA ASN A 130 4.22 2.87 -20.75
C ASN A 130 5.20 2.34 -19.69
N GLN A 131 5.90 3.24 -19.03
CA GLN A 131 6.86 2.91 -17.99
C GLN A 131 6.20 2.74 -16.62
N LEU A 132 5.15 3.52 -16.34
CA LEU A 132 4.44 3.46 -15.07
C LEU A 132 3.23 2.52 -15.15
N ILE A 133 3.31 1.40 -14.42
CA ILE A 133 2.25 0.40 -14.35
C ILE A 133 1.50 0.57 -13.03
N THR A 134 0.19 0.77 -13.11
CA THR A 134 -0.63 0.99 -11.91
C THR A 134 -1.46 -0.24 -11.54
N GLY A 135 -1.29 -0.70 -10.29
CA GLY A 135 -2.17 -1.69 -9.67
C GLY A 135 -3.39 -1.02 -9.00
N SER A 136 -4.53 -1.68 -8.96
CA SER A 136 -5.74 -1.16 -8.29
C SER A 136 -5.57 -0.98 -6.78
N ASN A 137 -4.61 -1.67 -6.17
CA ASN A 137 -4.23 -1.58 -4.77
C ASN A 137 -2.77 -2.07 -4.60
N ILE A 138 -2.24 -1.95 -3.38
CA ILE A 138 -0.86 -2.32 -3.08
C ILE A 138 -0.59 -3.83 -3.23
N ASN A 139 -1.60 -4.69 -3.00
CA ASN A 139 -1.45 -6.13 -3.18
C ASN A 139 -1.31 -6.49 -4.66
N GLN A 140 -2.10 -5.89 -5.54
CA GLN A 140 -1.97 -6.10 -6.98
C GLN A 140 -0.60 -5.62 -7.47
N THR A 141 -0.14 -4.46 -7.00
CA THR A 141 1.21 -3.95 -7.33
C THR A 141 2.29 -4.95 -6.92
N PHE A 142 2.23 -5.47 -5.71
CA PHE A 142 3.15 -6.49 -5.22
C PHE A 142 3.13 -7.75 -6.10
N GLN A 143 1.94 -8.23 -6.49
CA GLN A 143 1.82 -9.42 -7.36
C GLN A 143 2.36 -9.18 -8.78
N GLN A 144 2.19 -7.97 -9.35
CA GLN A 144 2.76 -7.61 -10.65
C GLN A 144 4.30 -7.73 -10.66
N VAL A 145 4.95 -7.30 -9.56
CA VAL A 145 6.41 -7.45 -9.42
C VAL A 145 6.79 -8.89 -9.09
N ARG A 146 6.04 -9.55 -8.20
CA ARG A 146 6.32 -10.93 -7.77
C ARG A 146 6.27 -11.93 -8.93
N SER A 147 5.33 -11.76 -9.84
CA SER A 147 5.21 -12.58 -11.06
C SER A 147 6.30 -12.31 -12.11
N GLY A 148 7.04 -11.20 -11.98
CA GLY A 148 7.99 -10.73 -12.97
C GLY A 148 7.36 -9.97 -14.15
N ALA A 149 6.05 -9.70 -14.11
CA ALA A 149 5.37 -8.91 -15.14
C ALA A 149 5.91 -7.46 -15.19
N VAL A 150 6.34 -6.93 -14.06
CA VAL A 150 7.02 -5.64 -13.93
C VAL A 150 8.32 -5.84 -13.15
N PRO A 151 9.48 -5.35 -13.65
CA PRO A 151 10.78 -5.66 -13.05
C PRO A 151 11.01 -4.96 -11.70
N LEU A 152 10.41 -3.82 -11.46
CA LEU A 152 10.60 -3.00 -10.26
C LEU A 152 9.25 -2.46 -9.78
N GLY A 153 9.06 -2.34 -8.48
CA GLY A 153 7.87 -1.73 -7.90
C GLY A 153 8.15 -1.01 -6.60
N ILE A 154 7.24 -0.09 -6.25
CA ILE A 154 7.15 0.49 -4.92
C ILE A 154 6.04 -0.25 -4.18
N VAL A 155 6.42 -0.99 -3.14
CA VAL A 155 5.57 -1.91 -2.38
C VAL A 155 5.57 -1.54 -0.89
N ALA A 156 4.65 -2.11 -0.11
CA ALA A 156 4.66 -1.90 1.34
C ALA A 156 5.73 -2.78 2.00
N ASP A 157 6.48 -2.23 2.95
CA ASP A 157 7.48 -2.99 3.72
C ASP A 157 6.86 -4.18 4.46
N SER A 158 5.63 -4.04 4.94
CA SER A 158 4.90 -5.13 5.59
C SER A 158 4.72 -6.35 4.67
N GLN A 159 4.57 -6.15 3.35
CA GLN A 159 4.48 -7.26 2.39
C GLN A 159 5.83 -7.98 2.24
N LEU A 160 6.94 -7.22 2.29
CA LEU A 160 8.27 -7.79 2.24
C LEU A 160 8.57 -8.58 3.52
N ILE A 161 8.29 -8.01 4.69
CA ILE A 161 8.52 -8.62 6.00
C ILE A 161 7.77 -9.96 6.12
N VAL A 162 6.46 -9.98 5.82
CA VAL A 162 5.63 -11.18 5.92
C VAL A 162 6.06 -12.29 4.96
N ASN A 163 6.64 -11.94 3.82
CA ASN A 163 7.15 -12.90 2.83
C ASN A 163 8.64 -13.19 2.97
N HIS A 164 9.33 -12.69 4.01
CA HIS A 164 10.78 -12.82 4.22
C HIS A 164 11.61 -12.33 3.02
N LEU A 165 11.17 -11.22 2.41
CA LEU A 165 11.80 -10.60 1.25
C LEU A 165 12.59 -9.36 1.68
N ILE A 166 13.58 -8.98 0.86
CA ILE A 166 14.43 -7.83 1.10
C ILE A 166 14.18 -6.80 0.00
N GLY A 167 14.00 -5.53 0.39
CA GLY A 167 13.83 -4.39 -0.51
C GLY A 167 14.76 -3.23 -0.13
N VAL A 168 14.71 -2.17 -0.92
CA VAL A 168 15.42 -0.92 -0.65
C VAL A 168 14.43 0.08 -0.06
N THR A 169 14.51 0.28 1.25
CA THR A 169 13.63 1.20 1.98
C THR A 169 13.75 2.61 1.43
N ILE A 170 12.61 3.24 1.16
CA ILE A 170 12.56 4.62 0.67
C ILE A 170 12.59 5.57 1.87
N PRO A 171 13.51 6.55 1.91
CA PRO A 171 13.60 7.49 3.02
C PRO A 171 12.32 8.30 3.20
N HIS A 172 11.88 8.48 4.45
CA HIS A 172 10.62 9.16 4.81
C HIS A 172 10.51 10.60 4.30
N GLN A 173 11.63 11.27 4.05
CA GLN A 173 11.64 12.63 3.49
C GLN A 173 11.06 12.73 2.08
N HIS A 174 10.91 11.62 1.36
CA HIS A 174 10.39 11.58 -0.01
C HIS A 174 8.87 11.40 -0.11
N TYR A 175 8.17 11.14 1.02
CA TYR A 175 6.71 10.97 1.03
C TYR A 175 6.12 11.34 2.40
N GLN A 176 4.83 11.65 2.43
CA GLN A 176 4.11 11.92 3.66
C GLN A 176 3.88 10.63 4.45
N PRO A 177 3.87 10.67 5.81
CA PRO A 177 3.58 9.51 6.64
C PRO A 177 2.29 8.81 6.24
N ILE A 178 2.34 7.49 6.07
CA ILE A 178 1.17 6.65 5.77
C ILE A 178 0.55 6.25 7.12
N GLU A 179 -0.13 7.20 7.75
CA GLU A 179 -0.83 6.96 9.03
C GLU A 179 -2.10 6.16 8.79
N GLN A 180 -2.15 4.94 9.33
CA GLN A 180 -3.22 3.99 9.11
C GLN A 180 -4.20 3.99 10.28
N GLN A 181 -5.48 4.17 9.99
CA GLN A 181 -6.52 4.23 11.01
C GLN A 181 -7.61 3.18 10.76
N LEU A 182 -8.22 2.73 11.84
CA LEU A 182 -9.43 1.91 11.83
C LEU A 182 -10.59 2.65 12.48
N VAL A 183 -11.80 2.25 12.11
CA VAL A 183 -13.04 2.76 12.69
C VAL A 183 -14.15 1.71 12.62
N ILE A 184 -15.04 1.69 13.61
CA ILE A 184 -16.25 0.86 13.64
C ILE A 184 -17.34 1.58 12.86
N ILE A 185 -18.05 0.88 11.98
CA ILE A 185 -19.14 1.42 11.16
C ILE A 185 -20.41 1.51 11.99
N SER A 186 -21.11 2.66 11.92
CA SER A 186 -22.30 2.93 12.75
C SER A 186 -23.49 2.01 12.48
N ALA A 187 -23.59 1.46 11.27
CA ALA A 187 -24.66 0.52 10.88
C ALA A 187 -24.35 -0.93 11.29
N SER A 188 -23.20 -1.21 11.92
CA SER A 188 -22.89 -2.53 12.47
C SER A 188 -23.89 -2.90 13.56
N ASN A 189 -24.44 -4.08 13.44
CA ASN A 189 -25.36 -4.67 14.45
C ASN A 189 -24.63 -5.70 15.34
N ASN A 190 -23.31 -5.82 15.22
CA ASN A 190 -22.48 -6.78 15.94
C ASN A 190 -21.70 -6.12 17.09
#